data_fe276d351d106e4aa6d1efd81bbc27a3
#
_entry.id   fe276d351d106e4aa6d1efd81bbc27a3
#
_cell.length_a   1.000
_cell.length_b   1.000
_cell.length_c   1.000
_cell.angle_alpha   90.00
_cell.angle_beta   90.00
_cell.angle_gamma   90.00
#
_symmetry.space_group_name_H-M   'P 1'
#
loop_
_entity.id
_entity.type
_entity.pdbx_description
1 polymer ?
#
loop_
_entity_poly.entity_id
_entity_poly.type
_entity_poly.pdbx_seq_one_letter_code
_entity_poly.pdbx_strand_id
1 'polypeptide(L)'
;MKKILLLIIINFIFTLKIIGCSYTPSSFCSTSESFSENSIFYGKIISIDSDGIDFEIIDILRGTENRTIIRIWDGVDFECNGNWSMAASELGQVNENLVIVLPKITEKESDWEIIGDYRRPIFFGYTPNLKVENGIISGLITGSYTYPYVEQQTNYENFKNSWETNQNCSSIVLGTENYKSEETFKVLTLSNNKFKILSNTLKKYQVNVFNVFGLKVESEIFINKEIEIDLSNYSSGIYFINLTYENNNLRNLKVIKK
;
A
#
# COMPACT_ATOMS: atom_id res chain seq x y z
N MET A 1 14.57 -46.06 34.32
CA MET A 1 13.91 -46.24 33.04
C MET A 1 12.61 -45.41 32.89
N LYS A 2 11.64 -45.43 33.82
CA LYS A 2 10.39 -44.65 33.70
C LYS A 2 10.58 -43.13 33.54
N LYS A 3 11.57 -42.51 34.20
CA LYS A 3 11.85 -41.04 34.08
C LYS A 3 12.41 -40.63 32.72
N ILE A 4 13.20 -41.50 32.08
CA ILE A 4 13.79 -41.25 30.75
C ILE A 4 12.69 -41.36 29.68
N LEU A 5 11.79 -42.33 29.82
CA LEU A 5 10.66 -42.49 28.90
C LEU A 5 9.72 -41.30 28.95
N LEU A 6 9.47 -40.73 30.14
CA LEU A 6 8.66 -39.53 30.31
C LEU A 6 9.29 -38.30 29.65
N LEU A 7 10.61 -38.14 29.74
CA LEU A 7 11.34 -37.06 29.10
C LEU A 7 11.32 -37.16 27.57
N ILE A 8 11.36 -38.35 27.01
CA ILE A 8 11.26 -38.57 25.56
C ILE A 8 9.84 -38.27 25.06
N ILE A 9 8.81 -38.66 25.83
CA ILE A 9 7.41 -38.36 25.48
C ILE A 9 7.14 -36.85 25.54
N ILE A 10 7.66 -36.14 26.55
CA ILE A 10 7.53 -34.67 26.66
C ILE A 10 8.22 -34.00 25.49
N ASN A 11 9.42 -34.41 25.10
CA ASN A 11 10.09 -33.85 23.93
C ASN A 11 9.33 -34.12 22.60
N PHE A 12 8.68 -35.30 22.49
CA PHE A 12 7.89 -35.63 21.30
C PHE A 12 6.58 -34.84 21.22
N ILE A 13 6.01 -34.46 22.36
CA ILE A 13 4.81 -33.59 22.42
C ILE A 13 5.17 -32.12 22.10
N PHE A 14 6.37 -31.66 22.48
CA PHE A 14 6.83 -30.30 22.16
C PHE A 14 7.41 -30.12 20.75
N THR A 15 7.62 -31.20 20.00
CA THR A 15 7.94 -31.13 18.57
C THR A 15 6.68 -31.12 17.69
N LEU A 16 5.52 -30.81 18.24
CA LEU A 16 4.38 -30.39 17.42
C LEU A 16 4.87 -29.20 16.57
N LYS A 17 5.10 -29.50 15.31
CA LYS A 17 5.52 -28.53 14.30
C LYS A 17 4.56 -27.37 14.38
N ILE A 18 5.02 -26.25 14.92
CA ILE A 18 4.39 -24.96 14.64
C ILE A 18 4.68 -24.72 13.16
N ILE A 19 3.80 -25.20 12.31
CA ILE A 19 3.82 -24.86 10.88
C ILE A 19 3.30 -23.44 10.84
N GLY A 20 4.21 -22.49 11.08
CA GLY A 20 3.94 -21.08 10.87
C GLY A 20 3.95 -20.85 9.38
N CYS A 21 2.82 -20.43 8.82
CA CYS A 21 2.81 -19.90 7.47
C CYS A 21 3.49 -18.54 7.49
N SER A 22 4.66 -18.46 6.88
CA SER A 22 5.35 -17.18 6.64
C SER A 22 5.27 -16.87 5.16
N TYR A 23 4.88 -15.66 4.82
CA TYR A 23 4.85 -15.17 3.44
C TYR A 23 5.38 -13.74 3.37
N THR A 24 5.91 -13.39 2.22
CA THR A 24 6.19 -12.00 1.87
C THR A 24 5.05 -11.50 1.00
N PRO A 25 4.36 -10.44 1.40
CA PRO A 25 3.27 -9.90 0.59
C PRO A 25 3.72 -9.57 -0.83
N SER A 26 3.01 -10.08 -1.82
CA SER A 26 3.17 -9.75 -3.23
C SER A 26 2.39 -8.49 -3.56
N SER A 27 2.85 -7.72 -4.55
CA SER A 27 2.15 -6.54 -5.00
C SER A 27 0.84 -6.87 -5.73
N PHE A 28 -0.02 -5.87 -5.89
CA PHE A 28 -1.24 -5.97 -6.68
C PHE A 28 -0.94 -6.42 -8.13
N CYS A 29 0.10 -5.89 -8.74
CA CYS A 29 0.52 -6.26 -10.08
C CYS A 29 0.91 -7.74 -10.16
N SER A 30 1.74 -8.22 -9.23
CA SER A 30 2.10 -9.63 -9.16
C SER A 30 0.89 -10.53 -8.90
N THR A 31 -0.05 -10.08 -8.06
CA THR A 31 -1.32 -10.78 -7.82
C THR A 31 -2.14 -10.87 -9.10
N SER A 32 -2.30 -9.77 -9.82
CA SER A 32 -3.07 -9.73 -11.06
C SER A 32 -2.48 -10.56 -12.20
N GLU A 33 -1.15 -10.71 -12.23
CA GLU A 33 -0.45 -11.57 -13.19
C GLU A 33 -0.57 -13.05 -12.82
N SER A 34 -0.41 -13.37 -11.53
CA SER A 34 -0.54 -14.75 -11.03
C SER A 34 -1.95 -15.31 -11.20
N PHE A 35 -2.96 -14.45 -11.19
CA PHE A 35 -4.38 -14.79 -11.34
C PHE A 35 -4.98 -14.07 -12.56
N SER A 36 -4.40 -14.34 -13.72
CA SER A 36 -4.73 -13.66 -14.98
C SER A 36 -6.16 -13.88 -15.46
N GLU A 37 -6.80 -14.96 -15.04
CA GLU A 37 -8.21 -15.30 -15.34
C GLU A 37 -9.21 -14.49 -14.51
N ASN A 38 -8.78 -13.88 -13.41
CA ASN A 38 -9.68 -13.12 -12.53
C ASN A 38 -10.00 -11.75 -13.09
N SER A 39 -11.20 -11.28 -12.81
CA SER A 39 -11.65 -9.93 -13.17
C SER A 39 -10.96 -8.88 -12.31
N ILE A 40 -10.77 -7.69 -12.85
CA ILE A 40 -10.31 -6.52 -12.10
C ILE A 40 -11.32 -5.40 -12.28
N PHE A 41 -11.84 -4.92 -11.16
CA PHE A 41 -12.82 -3.85 -11.12
C PHE A 41 -12.29 -2.66 -10.31
N TYR A 42 -12.67 -1.48 -10.74
CA TYR A 42 -12.68 -0.29 -9.91
C TYR A 42 -14.11 -0.02 -9.49
N GLY A 43 -14.33 0.23 -8.22
CA GLY A 43 -15.67 0.46 -7.72
C GLY A 43 -15.70 0.82 -6.24
N LYS A 44 -16.90 0.77 -5.66
CA LYS A 44 -17.16 1.20 -4.29
C LYS A 44 -17.92 0.14 -3.50
N ILE A 45 -17.54 -0.06 -2.25
CA ILE A 45 -18.33 -0.86 -1.31
C ILE A 45 -19.58 -0.08 -0.93
N ILE A 46 -20.76 -0.64 -1.21
CA ILE A 46 -22.05 0.01 -0.92
C ILE A 46 -22.76 -0.58 0.28
N SER A 47 -22.52 -1.84 0.60
CA SER A 47 -23.03 -2.50 1.81
C SER A 47 -22.09 -3.59 2.31
N ILE A 48 -22.17 -3.91 3.58
CA ILE A 48 -21.46 -4.98 4.27
C ILE A 48 -22.48 -5.70 5.16
N ASP A 49 -22.47 -7.03 5.11
CA ASP A 49 -23.25 -7.88 6.01
C ASP A 49 -22.42 -9.06 6.55
N SER A 50 -23.09 -10.08 7.14
CA SER A 50 -22.42 -11.24 7.75
C SER A 50 -21.71 -12.15 6.76
N ASP A 51 -22.10 -12.15 5.49
CA ASP A 51 -21.72 -13.16 4.51
C ASP A 51 -20.94 -12.59 3.33
N GLY A 52 -20.75 -11.27 3.29
CA GLY A 52 -20.01 -10.60 2.24
C GLY A 52 -20.28 -9.11 2.10
N ILE A 53 -19.97 -8.58 0.93
CA ILE A 53 -20.16 -7.16 0.60
C ILE A 53 -20.86 -7.01 -0.75
N ASP A 54 -21.64 -5.93 -0.91
CA ASP A 54 -22.09 -5.48 -2.21
C ASP A 54 -21.16 -4.41 -2.74
N PHE A 55 -20.75 -4.56 -3.98
CA PHE A 55 -19.77 -3.72 -4.62
C PHE A 55 -20.34 -3.12 -5.91
N GLU A 56 -20.38 -1.79 -5.98
CA GLU A 56 -20.78 -1.04 -7.16
C GLU A 56 -19.58 -0.88 -8.11
N ILE A 57 -19.70 -1.43 -9.31
CA ILE A 57 -18.66 -1.31 -10.34
C ILE A 57 -18.75 0.07 -10.98
N ILE A 58 -17.65 0.79 -11.01
CA ILE A 58 -17.47 2.07 -11.70
C ILE A 58 -16.76 1.85 -13.03
N ASP A 59 -15.69 1.04 -13.03
CA ASP A 59 -14.92 0.68 -14.23
C ASP A 59 -14.54 -0.81 -14.23
N ILE A 60 -14.41 -1.38 -15.42
CA ILE A 60 -13.91 -2.74 -15.64
C ILE A 60 -12.53 -2.64 -16.26
N LEU A 61 -11.48 -2.98 -15.50
CA LEU A 61 -10.10 -2.95 -15.98
C LEU A 61 -9.69 -4.26 -16.65
N ARG A 62 -10.28 -5.37 -16.23
CA ARG A 62 -10.09 -6.71 -16.86
C ARG A 62 -11.33 -7.56 -16.63
N GLY A 63 -11.68 -8.37 -17.63
CA GLY A 63 -12.84 -9.25 -17.59
C GLY A 63 -14.09 -8.62 -18.18
N THR A 64 -15.24 -9.25 -17.95
CA THR A 64 -16.55 -8.78 -18.44
C THR A 64 -17.60 -8.98 -17.36
N GLU A 65 -18.41 -7.96 -17.13
CA GLU A 65 -19.57 -8.01 -16.24
C GLU A 65 -20.63 -7.04 -16.76
N ASN A 66 -21.89 -7.45 -16.72
CA ASN A 66 -23.02 -6.64 -17.19
C ASN A 66 -23.81 -6.00 -16.04
N ARG A 67 -23.54 -6.44 -14.79
CA ARG A 67 -24.17 -5.87 -13.59
C ARG A 67 -23.41 -4.64 -13.15
N THR A 68 -24.10 -3.65 -12.66
CA THR A 68 -23.51 -2.48 -12.01
C THR A 68 -23.18 -2.74 -10.54
N ILE A 69 -23.90 -3.68 -9.92
CA ILE A 69 -23.66 -4.11 -8.54
C ILE A 69 -23.41 -5.61 -8.56
N ILE A 70 -22.35 -6.03 -7.92
CA ILE A 70 -21.98 -7.43 -7.75
C ILE A 70 -21.90 -7.78 -6.27
N ARG A 71 -22.15 -9.06 -5.96
CA ARG A 71 -21.91 -9.61 -4.62
C ARG A 71 -20.53 -10.22 -4.57
N ILE A 72 -19.78 -9.89 -3.50
CA ILE A 72 -18.49 -10.50 -3.15
C ILE A 72 -18.73 -11.26 -1.85
N TRP A 73 -18.73 -12.58 -1.91
CA TRP A 73 -18.93 -13.48 -0.78
C TRP A 73 -17.64 -13.65 0.01
N ASP A 74 -17.79 -14.00 1.28
CA ASP A 74 -16.67 -14.40 2.12
C ASP A 74 -15.91 -15.57 1.48
N GLY A 75 -14.60 -15.55 1.57
CA GLY A 75 -13.76 -16.65 1.11
C GLY A 75 -13.57 -17.72 2.20
N VAL A 76 -13.17 -18.91 1.79
CA VAL A 76 -12.78 -20.00 2.69
C VAL A 76 -11.29 -20.16 2.62
N ASP A 77 -10.58 -20.01 3.74
CA ASP A 77 -9.15 -20.31 3.82
C ASP A 77 -8.94 -21.77 4.21
N PHE A 78 -8.04 -22.45 3.54
CA PHE A 78 -7.84 -23.89 3.73
C PHE A 78 -6.44 -24.30 4.14
N GLU A 79 -5.42 -23.45 4.06
CA GLU A 79 -4.06 -23.99 4.01
C GLU A 79 -3.23 -23.88 5.29
N CYS A 80 -3.42 -22.89 6.14
CA CYS A 80 -2.43 -22.67 7.19
C CYS A 80 -2.83 -23.08 8.59
N ASN A 81 -4.09 -23.03 8.96
CA ASN A 81 -4.57 -23.42 10.31
C ASN A 81 -6.00 -23.99 10.34
N GLY A 82 -6.54 -24.44 9.23
CA GLY A 82 -7.90 -24.98 9.11
C GLY A 82 -8.97 -23.87 9.08
N ASN A 83 -10.04 -24.12 8.37
CA ASN A 83 -11.33 -23.44 8.27
C ASN A 83 -11.46 -22.00 8.82
N TRP A 84 -10.61 -21.09 8.41
CA TRP A 84 -10.80 -19.68 8.67
C TRP A 84 -11.58 -19.09 7.49
N SER A 85 -12.76 -18.60 7.75
CA SER A 85 -13.45 -17.76 6.78
C SER A 85 -12.72 -16.43 6.69
N MET A 86 -12.38 -16.01 5.48
CA MET A 86 -11.84 -14.69 5.24
C MET A 86 -13.02 -13.77 4.92
N ALA A 87 -13.36 -12.92 5.86
CA ALA A 87 -14.50 -12.01 5.70
C ALA A 87 -14.25 -11.00 4.58
N ALA A 88 -15.20 -10.88 3.65
CA ALA A 88 -15.11 -9.89 2.57
C ALA A 88 -15.13 -8.44 3.12
N SER A 89 -15.67 -8.24 4.32
CA SER A 89 -15.62 -6.96 5.05
C SER A 89 -14.20 -6.46 5.37
N GLU A 90 -13.18 -7.32 5.35
CA GLU A 90 -11.79 -6.90 5.52
C GLU A 90 -11.20 -6.22 4.27
N LEU A 91 -11.88 -6.27 3.13
CA LEU A 91 -11.47 -5.57 1.91
C LEU A 91 -11.56 -4.05 2.04
N GLY A 92 -12.44 -3.54 2.89
CA GLY A 92 -12.60 -2.12 3.12
C GLY A 92 -13.89 -1.77 3.88
N GLN A 93 -14.23 -0.50 3.89
CA GLN A 93 -15.41 0.04 4.57
C GLN A 93 -16.48 0.51 3.59
N VAL A 94 -17.73 0.63 4.06
CA VAL A 94 -18.83 1.21 3.24
C VAL A 94 -18.43 2.61 2.76
N ASN A 95 -18.68 2.88 1.47
CA ASN A 95 -18.29 4.06 0.71
C ASN A 95 -16.79 4.17 0.37
N GLU A 96 -16.00 3.17 0.67
CA GLU A 96 -14.60 3.13 0.22
C GLU A 96 -14.50 2.68 -1.24
N ASN A 97 -13.66 3.39 -2.01
CA ASN A 97 -13.37 3.03 -3.39
C ASN A 97 -12.12 2.14 -3.46
N LEU A 98 -12.21 1.07 -4.24
CA LEU A 98 -11.14 0.09 -4.39
C LEU A 98 -10.92 -0.26 -5.87
N VAL A 99 -9.68 -0.57 -6.22
CA VAL A 99 -9.37 -1.44 -7.37
C VAL A 99 -9.14 -2.83 -6.81
N ILE A 100 -9.84 -3.83 -7.34
CA ILE A 100 -9.82 -5.18 -6.75
C ILE A 100 -9.75 -6.27 -7.81
N VAL A 101 -8.96 -7.33 -7.51
CA VAL A 101 -8.90 -8.58 -8.30
C VAL A 101 -9.89 -9.57 -7.72
N LEU A 102 -10.82 -10.06 -8.49
CA LEU A 102 -11.90 -10.93 -8.03
C LEU A 102 -12.04 -12.22 -8.86
N PRO A 103 -11.97 -13.40 -8.23
CA PRO A 103 -12.36 -14.65 -8.85
C PRO A 103 -13.88 -14.73 -8.97
N LYS A 104 -14.36 -15.05 -10.19
CA LYS A 104 -15.78 -15.33 -10.43
C LYS A 104 -16.10 -16.75 -9.96
N ILE A 105 -17.21 -16.92 -9.26
CA ILE A 105 -17.67 -18.22 -8.76
C ILE A 105 -18.22 -19.01 -9.93
N THR A 106 -17.49 -20.00 -10.38
CA THR A 106 -17.90 -20.99 -11.38
C THR A 106 -18.31 -22.31 -10.73
N GLU A 107 -17.78 -22.59 -9.54
CA GLU A 107 -18.07 -23.73 -8.70
C GLU A 107 -18.14 -23.27 -7.24
N LYS A 108 -19.11 -23.77 -6.49
CA LYS A 108 -19.30 -23.41 -5.08
C LYS A 108 -18.27 -24.10 -4.19
N GLU A 109 -17.65 -23.34 -3.32
CA GLU A 109 -16.82 -23.85 -2.20
C GLU A 109 -17.59 -23.84 -0.87
N SER A 110 -18.71 -23.09 -0.83
CA SER A 110 -19.56 -22.95 0.35
C SER A 110 -21.03 -22.89 -0.03
N ASP A 111 -21.92 -23.25 0.89
CA ASP A 111 -23.37 -23.29 0.65
C ASP A 111 -23.98 -21.91 0.39
N TRP A 112 -23.38 -20.87 0.95
CA TRP A 112 -23.84 -19.47 0.80
C TRP A 112 -23.44 -18.83 -0.54
N GLU A 113 -22.46 -19.37 -1.24
CA GLU A 113 -22.05 -18.83 -2.53
C GLU A 113 -23.10 -19.00 -3.63
N ILE A 114 -23.15 -18.05 -4.55
CA ILE A 114 -23.99 -18.10 -5.74
C ILE A 114 -23.11 -18.13 -6.99
N ILE A 115 -23.31 -19.12 -7.85
CA ILE A 115 -22.60 -19.22 -9.14
C ILE A 115 -22.87 -17.98 -9.97
N GLY A 116 -21.81 -17.39 -10.52
CA GLY A 116 -21.85 -16.16 -11.29
C GLY A 116 -21.57 -14.89 -10.48
N ASP A 117 -21.58 -14.97 -9.15
CA ASP A 117 -21.08 -13.93 -8.28
C ASP A 117 -19.56 -14.01 -8.13
N TYR A 118 -19.03 -13.28 -7.18
CA TYR A 118 -17.60 -13.22 -6.89
C TYR A 118 -17.34 -13.65 -5.45
N ARG A 119 -16.14 -14.15 -5.18
CA ARG A 119 -15.70 -14.40 -3.80
C ARG A 119 -14.53 -13.52 -3.45
N ARG A 120 -14.34 -13.28 -2.16
CA ARG A 120 -13.12 -12.66 -1.66
C ARG A 120 -11.93 -13.51 -2.09
N PRO A 121 -10.89 -12.90 -2.71
CA PRO A 121 -9.70 -13.64 -3.10
C PRO A 121 -8.99 -14.22 -1.87
N ILE A 122 -8.76 -15.53 -1.89
CA ILE A 122 -7.97 -16.25 -0.88
C ILE A 122 -6.53 -16.31 -1.38
N PHE A 123 -5.92 -15.16 -1.50
CA PHE A 123 -4.54 -15.08 -1.97
C PHE A 123 -3.62 -14.82 -0.79
N PHE A 124 -3.25 -15.90 -0.11
CA PHE A 124 -2.34 -15.79 1.03
C PHE A 124 -1.02 -15.15 0.59
N GLY A 125 -0.67 -14.02 1.20
CA GLY A 125 0.51 -13.23 0.82
C GLY A 125 0.37 -12.38 -0.45
N TYR A 126 -0.80 -12.32 -1.05
CA TYR A 126 -1.05 -11.45 -2.21
C TYR A 126 -1.84 -10.21 -1.80
N THR A 127 -1.70 -9.15 -2.59
CA THR A 127 -2.45 -7.89 -2.42
C THR A 127 -3.61 -7.88 -3.39
N PRO A 128 -4.84 -8.25 -2.97
CA PRO A 128 -5.98 -8.38 -3.89
C PRO A 128 -6.61 -7.05 -4.25
N ASN A 129 -6.40 -6.00 -3.45
CA ASN A 129 -7.04 -4.70 -3.64
C ASN A 129 -6.09 -3.54 -3.33
N LEU A 130 -6.39 -2.41 -3.94
CA LEU A 130 -5.75 -1.12 -3.72
C LEU A 130 -6.83 -0.10 -3.36
N LYS A 131 -6.52 0.78 -2.42
CA LYS A 131 -7.42 1.86 -2.03
C LYS A 131 -7.37 3.00 -3.04
N VAL A 132 -8.53 3.61 -3.32
CA VAL A 132 -8.62 4.78 -4.20
C VAL A 132 -9.27 5.92 -3.43
N GLU A 133 -8.56 7.01 -3.27
CA GLU A 133 -9.03 8.21 -2.59
C GLU A 133 -8.69 9.46 -3.43
N ASN A 134 -9.70 10.28 -3.73
CA ASN A 134 -9.54 11.48 -4.55
C ASN A 134 -8.82 11.24 -5.90
N GLY A 135 -9.06 10.09 -6.52
CA GLY A 135 -8.42 9.72 -7.80
C GLY A 135 -6.97 9.24 -7.67
N ILE A 136 -6.49 9.03 -6.45
CA ILE A 136 -5.17 8.46 -6.16
C ILE A 136 -5.33 7.03 -5.67
N ILE A 137 -4.64 6.10 -6.31
CA ILE A 137 -4.49 4.71 -5.87
C ILE A 137 -3.32 4.65 -4.92
N SER A 138 -3.50 3.96 -3.79
CA SER A 138 -2.46 3.72 -2.81
C SER A 138 -2.40 2.26 -2.37
N GLY A 139 -1.19 1.80 -2.02
CA GLY A 139 -0.92 0.44 -1.54
C GLY A 139 0.40 -0.14 -2.06
N LEU A 140 0.55 -1.46 -2.01
CA LEU A 140 1.66 -2.19 -2.63
C LEU A 140 1.31 -2.48 -4.10
N ILE A 141 1.58 -1.52 -4.99
CA ILE A 141 1.17 -1.59 -6.39
C ILE A 141 2.07 -2.54 -7.18
N THR A 142 3.40 -2.33 -7.12
CA THR A 142 4.40 -3.14 -7.84
C THR A 142 5.53 -3.58 -6.93
N GLY A 143 6.33 -4.57 -7.37
CA GLY A 143 7.50 -5.05 -6.64
C GLY A 143 7.15 -5.97 -5.48
N SER A 144 8.02 -6.01 -4.48
CA SER A 144 7.87 -6.84 -3.28
C SER A 144 7.78 -5.98 -2.04
N TYR A 145 7.12 -6.52 -1.01
CA TYR A 145 7.08 -5.89 0.30
C TYR A 145 8.49 -5.68 0.85
N THR A 146 8.75 -4.47 1.34
CA THR A 146 10.02 -4.12 2.01
C THR A 146 9.73 -3.64 3.43
N TYR A 147 10.69 -3.84 4.33
CA TYR A 147 10.59 -3.30 5.67
C TYR A 147 11.63 -2.17 5.87
N PRO A 148 11.23 -0.97 6.29
CA PRO A 148 9.84 -0.54 6.57
C PRO A 148 9.00 -0.50 5.30
N TYR A 149 7.69 -0.74 5.45
CA TYR A 149 6.74 -0.66 4.35
C TYR A 149 6.68 0.77 3.79
N VAL A 150 6.83 0.87 2.48
CA VAL A 150 6.66 2.15 1.77
C VAL A 150 5.43 2.03 0.89
N GLU A 151 4.40 2.78 1.23
CA GLU A 151 3.18 2.85 0.43
C GLU A 151 3.49 3.51 -0.92
N GLN A 152 3.07 2.84 -1.98
CA GLN A 152 3.19 3.36 -3.34
C GLN A 152 1.90 4.08 -3.72
N GLN A 153 2.01 5.09 -4.57
CA GLN A 153 0.86 5.86 -5.03
C GLN A 153 0.96 6.12 -6.54
N THR A 154 -0.19 6.14 -7.19
CA THR A 154 -0.32 6.56 -8.59
C THR A 154 -1.69 7.18 -8.83
N ASN A 155 -1.81 8.00 -9.88
CA ASN A 155 -3.10 8.52 -10.30
C ASN A 155 -3.93 7.41 -10.95
N TYR A 156 -5.25 7.36 -10.67
CA TYR A 156 -6.14 6.34 -11.20
C TYR A 156 -6.16 6.31 -12.74
N GLU A 157 -6.19 7.47 -13.39
CA GLU A 157 -6.20 7.53 -14.86
C GLU A 157 -4.92 6.96 -15.47
N ASN A 158 -3.76 7.20 -14.86
CA ASN A 158 -2.50 6.61 -15.30
C ASN A 158 -2.50 5.09 -15.12
N PHE A 159 -3.06 4.62 -14.01
CA PHE A 159 -3.22 3.20 -13.73
C PHE A 159 -4.15 2.54 -14.76
N LYS A 160 -5.33 3.14 -15.00
CA LYS A 160 -6.31 2.68 -15.97
C LYS A 160 -5.73 2.62 -17.39
N ASN A 161 -5.07 3.69 -17.84
CA ASN A 161 -4.43 3.73 -19.15
C ASN A 161 -3.39 2.62 -19.35
N SER A 162 -2.67 2.25 -18.29
CA SER A 162 -1.73 1.13 -18.32
C SER A 162 -2.44 -0.19 -18.59
N TRP A 163 -3.61 -0.41 -17.97
CA TRP A 163 -4.43 -1.60 -18.19
C TRP A 163 -5.06 -1.63 -19.57
N GLU A 164 -5.60 -0.51 -20.06
CA GLU A 164 -6.21 -0.41 -21.39
C GLU A 164 -5.18 -0.67 -22.50
N THR A 165 -3.95 -0.21 -22.32
CA THR A 165 -2.90 -0.32 -23.34
C THR A 165 -2.21 -1.68 -23.34
N ASN A 166 -1.88 -2.24 -22.17
CA ASN A 166 -1.01 -3.40 -22.04
C ASN A 166 -1.67 -4.59 -21.34
N GLN A 167 -2.87 -4.42 -20.80
CA GLN A 167 -3.60 -5.39 -19.97
C GLN A 167 -2.80 -5.92 -18.77
N ASN A 168 -1.81 -5.18 -18.34
CA ASN A 168 -0.95 -5.47 -17.19
C ASN A 168 -0.37 -4.20 -16.57
N CYS A 169 0.43 -4.38 -15.52
CA CYS A 169 1.07 -3.29 -14.80
C CYS A 169 2.41 -2.80 -15.38
N SER A 170 2.85 -3.29 -16.54
CA SER A 170 4.23 -3.07 -17.03
C SER A 170 4.56 -1.61 -17.35
N SER A 171 3.57 -0.77 -17.55
CA SER A 171 3.71 0.65 -17.85
C SER A 171 3.23 1.57 -16.74
N ILE A 172 2.89 1.03 -15.57
CA ILE A 172 2.52 1.88 -14.43
C ILE A 172 3.74 2.66 -13.99
N VAL A 173 3.75 3.94 -14.31
CA VAL A 173 4.71 4.87 -13.74
C VAL A 173 4.29 5.09 -12.30
N LEU A 174 4.99 4.46 -11.38
CA LEU A 174 4.93 4.85 -9.98
C LEU A 174 5.57 6.22 -9.89
N GLY A 175 4.75 7.24 -9.90
CA GLY A 175 5.23 8.56 -9.59
C GLY A 175 5.58 8.60 -8.10
N THR A 176 6.83 8.91 -7.81
CA THR A 176 7.11 9.81 -6.71
C THR A 176 6.61 11.20 -7.12
N GLU A 177 5.83 11.26 -8.20
CA GLU A 177 5.39 12.48 -8.81
C GLU A 177 4.00 12.85 -8.38
N ASN A 178 4.01 13.97 -7.75
CA ASN A 178 2.90 14.90 -7.69
C ASN A 178 1.62 14.37 -7.01
N TYR A 179 1.75 13.98 -5.74
CA TYR A 179 0.88 14.71 -4.86
C TYR A 179 1.07 16.19 -5.28
N LYS A 180 0.14 16.74 -6.03
CA LYS A 180 -0.12 18.16 -5.96
C LYS A 180 -0.66 18.42 -4.56
N SER A 181 0.21 18.29 -3.53
CA SER A 181 0.02 19.11 -2.38
C SER A 181 -0.02 20.51 -2.98
N GLU A 182 -1.05 21.27 -2.73
CA GLU A 182 -1.11 22.70 -3.06
C GLU A 182 0.14 23.42 -2.55
N GLU A 183 0.99 22.69 -1.85
CA GLU A 183 2.21 23.15 -1.21
C GLU A 183 3.45 22.79 -2.02
N THR A 184 4.01 23.80 -2.61
CA THR A 184 5.26 23.70 -3.39
C THR A 184 6.42 24.26 -2.56
N PHE A 185 7.54 23.50 -2.57
CA PHE A 185 8.78 23.93 -1.94
C PHE A 185 9.82 24.20 -3.01
N LYS A 186 10.48 25.34 -2.92
CA LYS A 186 11.62 25.70 -3.77
C LYS A 186 12.86 25.87 -2.90
N VAL A 187 13.93 25.18 -3.23
CA VAL A 187 15.22 25.33 -2.55
C VAL A 187 16.10 26.29 -3.34
N LEU A 188 16.62 27.30 -2.66
CA LEU A 188 17.59 28.24 -3.19
C LEU A 188 18.90 28.04 -2.43
N THR A 189 20.01 27.92 -3.15
CA THR A 189 21.35 27.98 -2.57
C THR A 189 21.75 29.44 -2.42
N LEU A 190 22.04 29.84 -1.20
CA LEU A 190 22.57 31.13 -0.87
C LEU A 190 24.11 31.11 -0.80
N SER A 191 24.73 32.26 -0.58
CA SER A 191 26.16 32.33 -0.27
C SER A 191 26.48 31.66 1.08
N ASN A 192 27.72 31.26 1.28
CA ASN A 192 28.24 30.74 2.56
C ASN A 192 27.58 29.42 3.05
N ASN A 193 27.21 28.52 2.12
CA ASN A 193 26.63 27.22 2.46
C ASN A 193 25.30 27.28 3.22
N LYS A 194 24.55 28.34 3.00
CA LYS A 194 23.17 28.51 3.47
C LYS A 194 22.18 28.13 2.37
N PHE A 195 21.09 27.57 2.79
CA PHE A 195 19.99 27.16 1.91
C PHE A 195 18.70 27.80 2.37
N LYS A 196 17.95 28.37 1.46
CA LYS A 196 16.63 28.92 1.73
C LYS A 196 15.57 28.03 1.10
N ILE A 197 14.61 27.59 1.89
CA ILE A 197 13.45 26.84 1.43
C ILE A 197 12.28 27.81 1.42
N LEU A 198 11.66 27.95 0.27
CA LEU A 198 10.45 28.75 0.07
C LEU A 198 9.24 27.82 0.01
N SER A 199 8.22 28.11 0.81
CA SER A 199 6.90 27.50 0.74
C SER A 199 5.89 28.49 0.20
N ASN A 200 4.92 28.03 -0.59
CA ASN A 200 3.79 28.88 -1.03
C ASN A 200 2.73 29.08 0.08
N THR A 201 2.80 28.32 1.17
CA THR A 201 1.86 28.40 2.29
C THR A 201 2.54 28.81 3.58
N LEU A 202 1.78 29.43 4.50
CA LEU A 202 2.24 29.75 5.84
C LEU A 202 1.76 28.67 6.79
N LYS A 203 2.67 27.80 7.24
CA LYS A 203 2.39 26.70 8.14
C LYS A 203 3.48 26.53 9.17
N LYS A 204 3.22 25.67 10.14
CA LYS A 204 4.25 25.18 11.08
C LYS A 204 4.97 23.99 10.44
N TYR A 205 6.28 24.13 10.25
CA TYR A 205 7.16 23.09 9.72
C TYR A 205 8.11 22.61 10.81
N GLN A 206 8.24 21.32 10.97
CA GLN A 206 9.37 20.70 11.63
C GLN A 206 10.38 20.32 10.57
N VAL A 207 11.57 20.88 10.68
CA VAL A 207 12.69 20.65 9.76
C VAL A 207 13.72 19.78 10.45
N ASN A 208 14.09 18.67 9.84
CA ASN A 208 15.19 17.82 10.28
C ASN A 208 16.20 17.69 9.15
N VAL A 209 17.47 17.91 9.42
CA VAL A 209 18.55 17.78 8.45
C VAL A 209 19.40 16.56 8.80
N PHE A 210 19.66 15.73 7.80
CA PHE A 210 20.45 14.51 7.92
C PHE A 210 21.63 14.52 6.95
N ASN A 211 22.76 13.97 7.37
CA ASN A 211 23.87 13.70 6.46
C ASN A 211 23.65 12.37 5.70
N VAL A 212 24.59 12.00 4.82
CA VAL A 212 24.52 10.75 4.02
C VAL A 212 24.53 9.47 4.85
N PHE A 213 24.99 9.53 6.10
CA PHE A 213 24.99 8.39 7.02
C PHE A 213 23.68 8.26 7.81
N GLY A 214 22.69 9.14 7.53
CA GLY A 214 21.43 9.18 8.26
C GLY A 214 21.54 9.82 9.66
N LEU A 215 22.66 10.42 10.00
CA LEU A 215 22.82 11.14 11.25
C LEU A 215 22.12 12.49 11.15
N LYS A 216 21.22 12.76 12.09
CA LYS A 216 20.54 14.05 12.19
C LYS A 216 21.55 15.11 12.71
N VAL A 217 21.79 16.12 11.90
CA VAL A 217 22.75 17.20 12.21
C VAL A 217 22.06 18.47 12.69
N GLU A 218 20.79 18.68 12.29
CA GLU A 218 20.02 19.86 12.70
C GLU A 218 18.54 19.51 12.83
N SER A 219 17.82 20.22 13.72
CA SER A 219 16.38 20.07 13.89
C SER A 219 15.80 21.37 14.43
N GLU A 220 14.85 21.97 13.70
CA GLU A 220 14.23 23.23 14.09
C GLU A 220 12.76 23.28 13.68
N ILE A 221 11.99 24.16 14.33
CA ILE A 221 10.57 24.38 14.02
C ILE A 221 10.43 25.81 13.49
N PHE A 222 9.85 25.93 12.31
CA PHE A 222 9.57 27.22 11.65
C PHE A 222 8.07 27.43 11.48
N ILE A 223 7.65 28.70 11.56
CA ILE A 223 6.28 29.14 11.28
C ILE A 223 6.37 30.28 10.25
N ASN A 224 6.98 30.00 9.11
CA ASN A 224 7.22 30.98 8.05
C ASN A 224 7.14 30.34 6.68
N LYS A 225 6.90 31.19 5.65
CA LYS A 225 7.01 30.77 4.24
C LYS A 225 8.46 30.60 3.77
N GLU A 226 9.40 31.17 4.51
CA GLU A 226 10.84 31.10 4.22
C GLU A 226 11.55 30.45 5.40
N ILE A 227 12.32 29.43 5.11
CA ILE A 227 13.11 28.66 6.09
C ILE A 227 14.56 28.76 5.66
N GLU A 228 15.44 29.29 6.49
CA GLU A 228 16.87 29.34 6.21
C GLU A 228 17.58 28.26 7.03
N ILE A 229 18.40 27.46 6.35
CA ILE A 229 19.20 26.39 6.93
C ILE A 229 20.66 26.75 6.72
N ASP A 230 21.43 26.85 7.81
CA ASP A 230 22.84 27.17 7.81
C ASP A 230 23.69 25.92 8.03
N LEU A 231 24.29 25.42 6.96
CA LEU A 231 25.18 24.27 7.03
C LEU A 231 26.66 24.66 7.11
N SER A 232 27.01 25.94 7.35
CA SER A 232 28.41 26.43 7.33
C SER A 232 29.34 25.63 8.21
N ASN A 233 28.88 25.23 9.39
CA ASN A 233 29.65 24.51 10.39
C ASN A 233 29.76 23.00 10.17
N TYR A 234 29.15 22.45 9.12
CA TYR A 234 29.19 21.03 8.80
C TYR A 234 30.14 20.73 7.63
N SER A 235 30.52 19.50 7.44
CA SER A 235 31.41 19.09 6.35
C SER A 235 30.75 19.26 4.95
N SER A 236 31.56 19.46 3.91
CA SER A 236 31.06 19.39 2.53
C SER A 236 30.46 18.02 2.24
N GLY A 237 29.36 17.99 1.49
CA GLY A 237 28.67 16.75 1.18
C GLY A 237 27.19 16.91 0.84
N ILE A 238 26.50 15.78 0.79
CA ILE A 238 25.05 15.71 0.53
C ILE A 238 24.31 15.72 1.87
N TYR A 239 23.25 16.52 1.93
CA TYR A 239 22.34 16.58 3.06
C TYR A 239 20.90 16.37 2.59
N PHE A 240 20.12 15.68 3.43
CA PHE A 240 18.69 15.47 3.23
C PHE A 240 17.92 16.28 4.26
N ILE A 241 16.98 17.09 3.77
CA ILE A 241 16.15 17.95 4.61
C ILE A 241 14.74 17.38 4.59
N ASN A 242 14.26 16.94 5.74
CA ASN A 242 12.91 16.43 5.92
C ASN A 242 12.06 17.55 6.53
N LEU A 243 11.01 17.94 5.80
CA LEU A 243 10.00 18.89 6.24
C LEU A 243 8.75 18.13 6.65
N THR A 244 8.37 18.21 7.92
CA THR A 244 7.10 17.63 8.42
C THR A 244 6.15 18.77 8.77
N TYR A 245 4.91 18.69 8.31
CA TYR A 245 3.86 19.69 8.53
C TYR A 245 2.51 18.99 8.60
N GLU A 246 1.48 19.66 9.07
CA GLU A 246 0.10 19.20 9.25
C GLU A 246 -0.16 17.71 8.99
N ASN A 247 -0.73 16.99 9.94
CA ASN A 247 -1.08 15.56 9.82
C ASN A 247 0.10 14.63 9.40
N ASN A 248 1.34 15.01 9.78
CA ASN A 248 2.56 14.29 9.45
C ASN A 248 2.91 14.19 7.95
N ASN A 249 2.39 15.12 7.13
CA ASN A 249 2.86 15.22 5.76
C ASN A 249 4.37 15.44 5.73
N LEU A 250 5.10 14.64 4.95
CA LEU A 250 6.56 14.66 4.88
C LEU A 250 7.02 15.07 3.47
N ARG A 251 7.96 15.99 3.41
CA ARG A 251 8.70 16.33 2.18
C ARG A 251 10.19 16.16 2.40
N ASN A 252 10.83 15.52 1.45
CA ASN A 252 12.27 15.29 1.45
C ASN A 252 12.91 16.14 0.36
N LEU A 253 13.88 16.94 0.75
CA LEU A 253 14.67 17.78 -0.14
C LEU A 253 16.13 17.37 -0.05
N LYS A 254 16.87 17.45 -1.15
CA LYS A 254 18.29 17.15 -1.21
C LYS A 254 19.05 18.42 -1.50
N VAL A 255 20.08 18.71 -0.73
CA VAL A 255 21.01 19.81 -0.95
C VAL A 255 22.45 19.31 -0.98
N ILE A 256 23.32 20.04 -1.69
CA ILE A 256 24.74 19.73 -1.80
C ILE A 256 25.52 20.93 -1.25
N LYS A 257 26.21 20.72 -0.15
CA LYS A 257 27.19 21.66 0.37
C LYS A 257 28.53 21.45 -0.37
N LYS A 258 29.04 22.49 -0.96
CA LYS A 258 30.35 22.48 -1.63
C LYS A 258 31.47 22.80 -0.68
#